data_c89f0b58fd1226bd1b537d95f5302588
#
_entry.id   c89f0b58fd1226bd1b537d95f5302588
#
_cell.length_a   1.000
_cell.length_b   1.000
_cell.length_c   1.000
_cell.angle_alpha   90.00
_cell.angle_beta   90.00
_cell.angle_gamma   90.00
#
_symmetry.space_group_name_H-M   'P 1'
#
loop_
_entity.id
_entity.type
_entity.pdbx_description
1 polymer ?
#
loop_
_entity_poly.entity_id
_entity_poly.type
_entity_poly.pdbx_seq_one_letter_code
_entity_poly.pdbx_strand_id
1 'polypeptide(L)'
;MWQVGDPVADHKCWNRPELITDERPLLQVNVSCPGSDVAAETAAAMASASLVFKKSDATYSSTLLKHAKQLFTFADKHRGIYSENIPEVATYYNSTGYGDELLWAATWLYHATGDDSYLQYVTGQNGEDYAQFGSPTWFSWDNKLAGTQVRRAAESCFQILN
;
A
#
# COMPACT_ATOMS: atom_id res chain seq x y z
N MET A 1 4.00 -11.40 -0.56
CA MET A 1 4.79 -10.76 0.49
C MET A 1 5.07 -11.78 1.60
N TRP A 2 6.11 -11.59 2.40
CA TRP A 2 6.53 -12.51 3.45
C TRP A 2 6.78 -11.75 4.74
N GLN A 3 6.21 -12.22 5.85
CA GLN A 3 6.67 -11.91 7.20
C GLN A 3 7.85 -12.82 7.51
N VAL A 4 8.97 -12.28 7.94
CA VAL A 4 10.20 -13.02 8.24
C VAL A 4 10.54 -12.84 9.72
N GLY A 5 10.68 -13.93 10.44
CA GLY A 5 10.99 -13.94 11.87
C GLY A 5 9.75 -13.89 12.75
N ASP A 6 9.99 -14.05 14.03
CA ASP A 6 8.98 -13.91 15.08
C ASP A 6 8.99 -12.47 15.61
N PRO A 7 7.88 -11.71 15.50
CA PRO A 7 7.86 -10.30 15.88
C PRO A 7 8.13 -10.07 17.37
N VAL A 8 7.79 -11.01 18.24
CA VAL A 8 8.03 -10.88 19.70
C VAL A 8 9.50 -11.15 20.03
N ALA A 9 10.11 -12.16 19.40
CA ALA A 9 11.54 -12.44 19.55
C ALA A 9 12.38 -11.30 18.98
N ASP A 10 12.06 -10.84 17.77
CA ASP A 10 12.76 -9.75 17.10
C ASP A 10 12.69 -8.45 17.89
N HIS A 11 11.54 -8.14 18.48
CA HIS A 11 11.37 -6.94 19.29
C HIS A 11 12.22 -6.93 20.57
N LYS A 12 12.56 -8.09 21.09
CA LYS A 12 13.45 -8.25 22.26
C LYS A 12 14.93 -8.34 21.89
N CYS A 13 15.24 -8.55 20.61
CA CYS A 13 16.61 -8.76 20.14
C CYS A 13 17.25 -7.43 19.73
N TRP A 14 18.33 -7.02 20.41
CA TRP A 14 19.11 -5.82 20.11
C TRP A 14 20.47 -6.15 19.50
N ASN A 15 20.69 -7.40 19.12
CA ASN A 15 21.92 -7.85 18.51
C ASN A 15 22.03 -7.36 17.05
N ARG A 16 23.27 -7.30 16.55
CA ARG A 16 23.50 -7.10 15.12
C ARG A 16 22.92 -8.29 14.34
N PRO A 17 22.39 -8.07 13.10
CA PRO A 17 21.78 -9.13 12.30
C PRO A 17 22.64 -10.39 12.14
N GLU A 18 23.95 -10.20 12.02
CA GLU A 18 24.92 -11.31 11.85
C GLU A 18 25.06 -12.22 13.09
N LEU A 19 24.59 -11.75 14.25
CA LEU A 19 24.64 -12.47 15.53
C LEU A 19 23.29 -13.08 15.90
N ILE A 20 22.26 -12.92 15.09
CA ILE A 20 20.93 -13.52 15.32
C ILE A 20 21.00 -14.98 14.92
N THR A 21 20.83 -15.85 15.88
CA THR A 21 20.83 -17.30 15.71
C THR A 21 19.43 -17.93 15.87
N ASP A 22 18.44 -17.10 16.20
CA ASP A 22 17.08 -17.54 16.39
C ASP A 22 16.46 -18.04 15.09
N GLU A 23 15.54 -18.98 15.19
CA GLU A 23 14.77 -19.46 14.06
C GLU A 23 13.99 -18.31 13.40
N ARG A 24 14.03 -18.27 12.08
CA ARG A 24 13.36 -17.23 11.28
C ARG A 24 12.15 -17.81 10.56
N PRO A 25 10.97 -17.97 11.24
CA PRO A 25 9.76 -18.45 10.58
C PRO A 25 9.34 -17.54 9.43
N LEU A 26 8.72 -18.12 8.42
CA LEU A 26 8.23 -17.42 7.24
C LEU A 26 6.71 -17.56 7.16
N LEU A 27 6.02 -16.44 7.18
CA LEU A 27 4.57 -16.36 6.97
C LEU A 27 4.30 -15.59 5.68
N GLN A 28 3.47 -16.15 4.82
CA GLN A 28 3.21 -15.61 3.49
C GLN A 28 1.84 -14.97 3.38
N VAL A 29 1.80 -13.71 2.95
CA VAL A 29 0.58 -13.09 2.42
C VAL A 29 0.28 -13.68 1.04
N ASN A 30 -0.86 -14.33 0.92
CA ASN A 30 -1.34 -15.01 -0.29
C ASN A 30 -2.88 -15.00 -0.35
N VAL A 31 -3.46 -15.70 -1.30
CA VAL A 31 -4.92 -15.74 -1.53
C VAL A 31 -5.71 -16.26 -0.32
N SER A 32 -5.16 -17.23 0.42
CA SER A 32 -5.81 -17.79 1.62
C SER A 32 -5.45 -17.06 2.91
N CYS A 33 -4.46 -16.18 2.86
CA CYS A 33 -4.00 -15.35 3.97
C CYS A 33 -3.73 -13.95 3.43
N PRO A 34 -4.79 -13.17 3.10
CA PRO A 34 -4.65 -11.87 2.46
C PRO A 34 -4.12 -10.80 3.42
N GLY A 35 -3.59 -9.72 2.82
CA GLY A 35 -3.12 -8.51 3.50
C GLY A 35 -3.21 -7.36 2.51
N SER A 36 -4.43 -6.87 2.28
CA SER A 36 -4.71 -5.83 1.29
C SER A 36 -4.08 -4.49 1.67
N ASP A 37 -4.08 -4.18 2.96
CA ASP A 37 -3.44 -3.02 3.56
C ASP A 37 -1.96 -2.93 3.16
N VAL A 38 -1.15 -3.93 3.52
CA VAL A 38 0.29 -3.93 3.21
C VAL A 38 0.59 -4.10 1.72
N ALA A 39 -0.25 -4.83 0.98
CA ALA A 39 -0.05 -5.01 -0.46
C ALA A 39 -0.36 -3.72 -1.25
N ALA A 40 -1.43 -3.01 -0.89
CA ALA A 40 -1.80 -1.74 -1.50
C ALA A 40 -0.80 -0.63 -1.14
N GLU A 41 -0.36 -0.54 0.12
CA GLU A 41 0.69 0.40 0.54
C GLU A 41 1.99 0.17 -0.25
N THR A 42 2.39 -1.10 -0.41
CA THR A 42 3.56 -1.44 -1.23
C THR A 42 3.36 -1.08 -2.71
N ALA A 43 2.15 -1.27 -3.24
CA ALA A 43 1.82 -0.84 -4.61
C ALA A 43 1.94 0.68 -4.77
N ALA A 44 1.45 1.47 -3.81
CA ALA A 44 1.59 2.92 -3.81
C ALA A 44 3.07 3.34 -3.79
N ALA A 45 3.87 2.73 -2.91
CA ALA A 45 5.30 3.00 -2.81
C ALA A 45 6.05 2.68 -4.12
N MET A 46 5.76 1.54 -4.75
CA MET A 46 6.37 1.16 -6.03
C MET A 46 5.90 2.07 -7.18
N ALA A 47 4.63 2.46 -7.22
CA ALA A 47 4.11 3.37 -8.23
C ALA A 47 4.77 4.76 -8.13
N SER A 48 4.87 5.30 -6.92
CA SER A 48 5.56 6.58 -6.68
C SER A 48 7.05 6.51 -7.01
N ALA A 49 7.74 5.44 -6.60
CA ALA A 49 9.15 5.23 -6.91
C ALA A 49 9.40 5.10 -8.42
N SER A 50 8.46 4.52 -9.18
CA SER A 50 8.58 4.42 -10.64
C SER A 50 8.72 5.80 -11.29
N LEU A 51 8.04 6.82 -10.79
CA LEU A 51 8.15 8.19 -11.27
C LEU A 51 9.52 8.80 -10.98
N VAL A 52 10.07 8.53 -9.79
CA VAL A 52 11.40 9.02 -9.39
C VAL A 52 12.48 8.46 -10.31
N PHE A 53 12.44 7.16 -10.59
CA PHE A 53 13.45 6.49 -11.42
C PHE A 53 13.22 6.64 -12.93
N LYS A 54 12.09 7.19 -13.37
CA LYS A 54 11.70 7.27 -14.79
C LYS A 54 12.79 7.86 -15.70
N LYS A 55 13.54 8.86 -15.22
CA LYS A 55 14.60 9.52 -16.01
C LYS A 55 15.98 8.90 -15.81
N SER A 56 16.27 8.34 -14.65
CA SER A 56 17.59 7.80 -14.30
C SER A 56 17.75 6.33 -14.64
N ASP A 57 16.70 5.53 -14.49
CA ASP A 57 16.67 4.10 -14.83
C ASP A 57 15.28 3.67 -15.28
N ALA A 58 15.02 3.78 -16.58
CA ALA A 58 13.73 3.45 -17.17
C ALA A 58 13.36 1.96 -17.04
N THR A 59 14.34 1.05 -17.01
CA THR A 59 14.12 -0.38 -16.84
C THR A 59 13.64 -0.69 -15.43
N TYR A 60 14.30 -0.14 -14.43
CA TYR A 60 13.90 -0.28 -13.04
C TYR A 60 12.52 0.37 -12.79
N SER A 61 12.31 1.58 -13.32
CA SER A 61 11.01 2.27 -13.28
C SER A 61 9.87 1.40 -13.81
N SER A 62 10.07 0.77 -14.98
CA SER A 62 9.07 -0.13 -15.59
C SER A 62 8.82 -1.37 -14.75
N THR A 63 9.86 -1.92 -14.12
CA THR A 63 9.76 -3.07 -13.23
C THR A 63 8.94 -2.74 -11.99
N LEU A 64 9.22 -1.59 -11.36
CA LEU A 64 8.46 -1.08 -10.21
C LEU A 64 6.98 -0.91 -10.54
N LEU A 65 6.68 -0.26 -11.67
CA LEU A 65 5.30 -0.03 -12.09
C LEU A 65 4.55 -1.33 -12.39
N LYS A 66 5.21 -2.30 -13.02
CA LYS A 66 4.65 -3.64 -13.25
C LYS A 66 4.26 -4.31 -11.94
N HIS A 67 5.15 -4.31 -10.95
CA HIS A 67 4.87 -4.93 -9.65
C HIS A 67 3.83 -4.14 -8.85
N ALA A 68 3.81 -2.82 -8.92
CA ALA A 68 2.75 -2.00 -8.34
C ALA A 68 1.36 -2.42 -8.83
N LYS A 69 1.19 -2.57 -10.15
CA LYS A 69 -0.07 -3.04 -10.75
C LYS A 69 -0.47 -4.44 -10.30
N GLN A 70 0.50 -5.36 -10.20
CA GLN A 70 0.26 -6.73 -9.73
C GLN A 70 -0.19 -6.76 -8.27
N LEU A 71 0.48 -5.99 -7.40
CA LEU A 71 0.14 -5.90 -5.98
C LEU A 71 -1.22 -5.24 -5.76
N PHE A 72 -1.54 -4.18 -6.49
CA PHE A 72 -2.87 -3.56 -6.44
C PHE A 72 -3.96 -4.54 -6.85
N THR A 73 -3.76 -5.26 -7.96
CA THR A 73 -4.71 -6.27 -8.42
C THR A 73 -4.90 -7.38 -7.40
N PHE A 74 -3.83 -7.82 -6.73
CA PHE A 74 -3.90 -8.81 -5.66
C PHE A 74 -4.68 -8.24 -4.46
N ALA A 75 -4.33 -7.05 -3.98
CA ALA A 75 -4.94 -6.40 -2.84
C ALA A 75 -6.46 -6.21 -3.01
N ASP A 76 -6.87 -5.80 -4.21
CA ASP A 76 -8.28 -5.56 -4.53
C ASP A 76 -9.09 -6.85 -4.70
N LYS A 77 -8.51 -7.88 -5.32
CA LYS A 77 -9.20 -9.17 -5.54
C LYS A 77 -9.28 -10.06 -4.31
N HIS A 78 -8.28 -10.01 -3.45
CA HIS A 78 -8.14 -10.89 -2.29
C HIS A 78 -8.08 -10.04 -1.03
N ARG A 79 -9.24 -9.47 -0.68
CA ARG A 79 -9.37 -8.48 0.40
C ARG A 79 -9.27 -9.11 1.77
N GLY A 80 -8.50 -8.49 2.66
CA GLY A 80 -8.34 -8.88 4.05
C GLY A 80 -7.26 -8.07 4.74
N ILE A 81 -7.36 -7.96 6.06
CA ILE A 81 -6.42 -7.22 6.90
C ILE A 81 -5.24 -8.12 7.24
N TYR A 82 -4.02 -7.60 7.07
CA TYR A 82 -2.78 -8.34 7.32
C TYR A 82 -2.68 -8.86 8.75
N SER A 83 -2.96 -8.02 9.75
CA SER A 83 -2.87 -8.39 11.17
C SER A 83 -3.96 -9.36 11.64
N GLU A 84 -5.08 -9.46 10.92
CA GLU A 84 -6.10 -10.48 11.18
C GLU A 84 -5.71 -11.84 10.62
N ASN A 85 -5.04 -11.86 9.47
CA ASN A 85 -4.61 -13.08 8.78
C ASN A 85 -3.24 -13.59 9.26
N ILE A 86 -2.42 -12.73 9.86
CA ILE A 86 -1.15 -13.06 10.52
C ILE A 86 -1.18 -12.44 11.92
N PRO A 87 -1.86 -13.09 12.89
CA PRO A 87 -2.07 -12.54 14.24
C PRO A 87 -0.78 -12.23 15.01
N GLU A 88 0.31 -12.90 14.66
CA GLU A 88 1.63 -12.71 15.28
C GLU A 88 2.12 -11.25 15.15
N VAL A 89 1.70 -10.53 14.09
CA VAL A 89 2.11 -9.14 13.89
C VAL A 89 1.22 -8.14 14.61
N ALA A 90 0.02 -8.53 15.04
CA ALA A 90 -1.01 -7.62 15.56
C ALA A 90 -0.55 -6.79 16.78
N THR A 91 0.45 -7.28 17.54
CA THR A 91 1.02 -6.55 18.68
C THR A 91 1.77 -5.29 18.25
N TYR A 92 2.35 -5.28 17.04
CA TYR A 92 3.21 -4.21 16.54
C TYR A 92 2.64 -3.50 15.33
N TYR A 93 1.81 -4.19 14.57
CA TYR A 93 1.11 -3.66 13.40
C TYR A 93 -0.33 -4.17 13.43
N ASN A 94 -1.25 -3.35 13.90
CA ASN A 94 -2.66 -3.65 13.98
C ASN A 94 -3.47 -2.66 13.14
N SER A 95 -3.61 -2.96 11.85
CA SER A 95 -4.37 -2.14 10.91
C SER A 95 -5.86 -2.15 11.23
N THR A 96 -6.52 -1.00 11.07
CA THR A 96 -7.96 -0.85 11.26
C THR A 96 -8.78 -1.12 10.00
N GLY A 97 -8.11 -1.26 8.85
CA GLY A 97 -8.76 -1.50 7.56
C GLY A 97 -7.77 -1.68 6.42
N TYR A 98 -8.25 -1.57 5.21
CA TYR A 98 -7.44 -1.62 3.97
C TYR A 98 -8.01 -0.71 2.86
N GLY A 99 -9.16 -0.10 3.10
CA GLY A 99 -9.87 0.65 2.06
C GLY A 99 -9.13 1.92 1.65
N ASP A 100 -8.55 2.61 2.60
CA ASP A 100 -7.79 3.82 2.38
C ASP A 100 -6.44 3.55 1.69
N GLU A 101 -5.78 2.40 1.97
CA GLU A 101 -4.59 1.96 1.23
C GLU A 101 -4.92 1.58 -0.21
N LEU A 102 -6.07 0.98 -0.47
CA LEU A 102 -6.54 0.71 -1.83
C LEU A 102 -6.76 2.02 -2.60
N LEU A 103 -7.42 3.01 -2.00
CA LEU A 103 -7.61 4.32 -2.62
C LEU A 103 -6.27 5.05 -2.82
N TRP A 104 -5.36 4.97 -1.87
CA TRP A 104 -4.02 5.53 -1.95
C TRP A 104 -3.20 4.91 -3.09
N ALA A 105 -3.23 3.58 -3.19
CA ALA A 105 -2.54 2.87 -4.28
C ALA A 105 -3.12 3.20 -5.65
N ALA A 106 -4.45 3.24 -5.79
CA ALA A 106 -5.10 3.64 -7.03
C ALA A 106 -4.72 5.08 -7.42
N THR A 107 -4.67 6.00 -6.45
CA THR A 107 -4.25 7.39 -6.70
C THR A 107 -2.81 7.46 -7.22
N TRP A 108 -1.87 6.73 -6.64
CA TRP A 108 -0.49 6.69 -7.13
C TRP A 108 -0.35 5.99 -8.48
N LEU A 109 -1.12 4.94 -8.73
CA LEU A 109 -1.16 4.26 -10.02
C LEU A 109 -1.74 5.16 -11.11
N TYR A 110 -2.80 5.91 -10.83
CA TYR A 110 -3.28 6.93 -11.75
C TYR A 110 -2.20 7.94 -12.10
N HIS A 111 -1.53 8.49 -11.09
CA HIS A 111 -0.46 9.47 -11.27
C HIS A 111 0.73 8.92 -12.08
N ALA A 112 1.07 7.64 -11.90
CA ALA A 112 2.17 7.00 -12.61
C ALA A 112 1.84 6.60 -14.06
N THR A 113 0.56 6.34 -14.36
CA THR A 113 0.13 5.76 -15.64
C THR A 113 -0.72 6.68 -16.50
N GLY A 114 -1.49 7.59 -15.90
CA GLY A 114 -2.57 8.33 -16.56
C GLY A 114 -3.77 7.46 -16.95
N ASP A 115 -3.90 6.25 -16.40
CA ASP A 115 -5.01 5.34 -16.71
C ASP A 115 -6.23 5.72 -15.88
N ASP A 116 -7.26 6.23 -16.53
CA ASP A 116 -8.50 6.71 -15.92
C ASP A 116 -9.26 5.64 -15.11
N SER A 117 -8.99 4.36 -15.32
CA SER A 117 -9.60 3.29 -14.54
C SER A 117 -9.24 3.41 -13.04
N TYR A 118 -8.03 3.85 -12.71
CA TYR A 118 -7.62 4.10 -11.33
C TYR A 118 -8.28 5.36 -10.75
N LEU A 119 -8.47 6.41 -11.56
CA LEU A 119 -9.23 7.58 -11.14
C LEU A 119 -10.68 7.22 -10.84
N GLN A 120 -11.31 6.44 -11.72
CA GLN A 120 -12.68 5.92 -11.52
C GLN A 120 -12.77 5.05 -10.27
N TYR A 121 -11.73 4.26 -9.96
CA TYR A 121 -11.68 3.48 -8.73
C TYR A 121 -11.79 4.38 -7.48
N VAL A 122 -11.06 5.50 -7.46
CA VAL A 122 -11.05 6.45 -6.33
C VAL A 122 -12.31 7.31 -6.27
N THR A 123 -12.91 7.67 -7.42
CA THR A 123 -14.05 8.60 -7.48
C THR A 123 -15.40 7.91 -7.57
N GLY A 124 -15.43 6.61 -7.84
CA GLY A 124 -16.62 5.80 -7.92
C GLY A 124 -16.99 5.13 -6.60
N GLN A 125 -17.67 3.98 -6.70
CA GLN A 125 -18.22 3.27 -5.54
C GLN A 125 -17.17 2.95 -4.46
N ASN A 126 -15.97 2.53 -4.82
CA ASN A 126 -14.92 2.27 -3.83
C ASN A 126 -14.54 3.53 -3.04
N GLY A 127 -14.51 4.70 -3.70
CA GLY A 127 -14.28 5.97 -3.02
C GLY A 127 -15.40 6.31 -2.04
N GLU A 128 -16.66 6.04 -2.40
CA GLU A 128 -17.81 6.23 -1.51
C GLU A 128 -17.76 5.26 -0.32
N ASP A 129 -17.45 3.99 -0.57
CA ASP A 129 -17.45 2.93 0.45
C ASP A 129 -16.31 3.13 1.47
N TYR A 130 -15.11 3.52 1.01
CA TYR A 130 -13.94 3.55 1.87
C TYR A 130 -13.56 4.93 2.39
N ALA A 131 -13.79 5.99 1.64
CA ALA A 131 -13.36 7.31 2.06
C ALA A 131 -14.34 7.99 3.01
N GLN A 132 -15.65 7.67 2.92
CA GLN A 132 -16.71 8.42 3.59
C GLN A 132 -16.40 9.94 3.56
N PHE A 133 -16.00 10.47 2.37
CA PHE A 133 -15.33 11.75 2.15
C PHE A 133 -15.77 12.82 3.15
N GLY A 134 -15.42 12.60 4.41
CA GLY A 134 -15.54 13.53 5.50
C GLY A 134 -14.32 14.45 5.51
N SER A 135 -13.96 14.93 6.68
CA SER A 135 -12.75 15.74 6.87
C SER A 135 -11.67 14.88 7.51
N PRO A 136 -10.83 14.16 6.76
CA PRO A 136 -9.71 13.46 7.36
C PRO A 136 -8.78 14.51 7.98
N THR A 137 -8.56 14.38 9.28
CA THR A 137 -7.80 15.37 10.05
C THR A 137 -6.34 15.01 10.23
N TRP A 138 -5.94 13.79 9.84
CA TRP A 138 -4.57 13.30 9.97
C TRP A 138 -4.20 12.35 8.84
N PHE A 139 -2.90 12.22 8.61
CA PHE A 139 -2.29 11.22 7.74
C PHE A 139 -1.35 10.37 8.57
N SER A 140 -1.50 9.07 8.54
CA SER A 140 -0.71 8.13 9.34
C SER A 140 -0.41 6.84 8.58
N TRP A 141 0.31 5.93 9.22
CA TRP A 141 0.56 4.60 8.68
C TRP A 141 -0.73 3.76 8.54
N ASP A 142 -1.76 4.04 9.31
CA ASP A 142 -3.07 3.36 9.34
C ASP A 142 -4.21 4.25 8.79
N ASN A 143 -3.90 5.39 8.16
CA ASN A 143 -4.90 6.25 7.52
C ASN A 143 -4.29 7.10 6.41
N LYS A 144 -4.64 6.77 5.16
CA LYS A 144 -4.13 7.42 3.95
C LYS A 144 -5.12 8.41 3.31
N LEU A 145 -6.32 8.56 3.88
CA LEU A 145 -7.40 9.35 3.25
C LEU A 145 -7.02 10.80 3.00
N ALA A 146 -6.33 11.45 3.94
CA ALA A 146 -5.88 12.83 3.77
C ALA A 146 -4.91 12.97 2.58
N GLY A 147 -3.98 12.03 2.42
CA GLY A 147 -3.05 12.00 1.28
C GLY A 147 -3.76 11.78 -0.05
N THR A 148 -4.73 10.87 -0.09
CA THR A 148 -5.56 10.60 -1.27
C THR A 148 -6.33 11.85 -1.70
N GLN A 149 -6.93 12.59 -0.77
CA GLN A 149 -7.67 13.81 -1.06
C GLN A 149 -6.78 14.95 -1.58
N VAL A 150 -5.62 15.17 -0.97
CA VAL A 150 -4.66 16.20 -1.41
C VAL A 150 -4.18 15.91 -2.83
N ARG A 151 -3.85 14.67 -3.14
CA ARG A 151 -3.44 14.26 -4.49
C ARG A 151 -4.55 14.46 -5.51
N ARG A 152 -5.77 14.04 -5.20
CA ARG A 152 -6.94 14.24 -6.05
C ARG A 152 -7.22 15.72 -6.32
N ALA A 153 -7.13 16.57 -5.31
CA ALA A 153 -7.32 18.02 -5.46
C ALA A 153 -6.25 18.65 -6.35
N ALA A 154 -4.98 18.25 -6.19
CA ALA A 154 -3.89 18.75 -7.04
C ALA A 154 -4.11 18.40 -8.52
N GLU A 155 -4.53 17.18 -8.84
CA GLU A 155 -4.81 16.77 -10.22
C GLU A 155 -5.99 17.53 -10.83
N SER A 156 -7.06 17.75 -10.07
CA SER A 156 -8.20 18.58 -10.52
C SER A 156 -7.77 20.01 -10.85
N CYS A 157 -6.87 20.61 -10.06
CA CYS A 157 -6.31 21.93 -10.35
C CYS A 157 -5.46 21.95 -11.63
N PHE A 158 -4.67 20.91 -11.89
CA PHE A 158 -3.87 20.80 -13.11
C PHE A 158 -4.72 20.62 -14.38
N GLN A 159 -5.85 19.89 -14.28
CA GLN A 159 -6.77 19.73 -15.42
C GLN A 159 -7.55 21.02 -15.76
N ILE A 160 -7.75 21.91 -14.79
CA ILE A 160 -8.43 23.21 -15.03
C ILE A 160 -7.48 24.23 -15.66
N LEU A 161 -6.16 24.06 -15.50
CA LEU A 161 -5.14 25.01 -15.98
C LEU A 161 -4.54 24.66 -17.36
N ASN A 162 -4.92 23.54 -17.96
CA ASN A 162 -4.56 23.09 -19.31
C ASN A 162 -5.78 22.99 -20.22
#